data_fcdde1c2443c25229c847a6e2d0302ce
#
_entry.id   fcdde1c2443c25229c847a6e2d0302ce
#
_cell.length_a   1.000
_cell.length_b   1.000
_cell.length_c   1.000
_cell.angle_alpha   90.00
_cell.angle_beta   90.00
_cell.angle_gamma   90.00
#
_symmetry.space_group_name_H-M   'P 1'
#
loop_
_entity.id
_entity.type
_entity.pdbx_description
1 polymer ?
#
loop_
_entity_poly.entity_id
_entity_poly.type
_entity_poly.pdbx_seq_one_letter_code
_entity_poly.pdbx_strand_id
1 'polypeptide(L)'
;MNSLLPTSTAGSLPKPSWLAEPEQLWSPWKLQGEQLADGKNFALRLALDEQQQANLDIVSDGEQTRQHFVTTFIEHLEGVDFEKRETVKIRNRYDASVPSVVGEVSRPRSVFVEDAKLLRSFTKQPIKWALPGPMTMIDTLYDGHYKSREKLAWEFAKILNQEALELEAAGVDIIQFDEPAFNVFFDEVNDWGVATLERALEGLKCETA
;
A
#
# COMPACT_ATOMS: atom_id res chain seq x y z
N MET A 1 -4.83 12.54 21.02
CA MET A 1 -3.87 13.53 20.46
C MET A 1 -4.21 14.92 20.99
N ASN A 2 -3.22 15.65 21.53
CA ASN A 2 -3.47 17.00 22.09
C ASN A 2 -3.16 18.14 21.08
N SER A 3 -2.76 17.80 19.84
CA SER A 3 -2.50 18.77 18.80
C SER A 3 -3.78 19.10 18.04
N LEU A 4 -4.04 20.39 17.81
CA LEU A 4 -5.21 20.86 17.05
C LEU A 4 -5.08 20.46 15.54
N LEU A 5 -3.86 20.43 15.02
CA LEU A 5 -3.51 20.06 13.66
C LEU A 5 -2.36 19.05 13.74
N PRO A 6 -2.63 17.74 13.91
CA PRO A 6 -1.58 16.74 13.98
C PRO A 6 -0.85 16.63 12.64
N THR A 7 0.47 16.48 12.71
CA THR A 7 1.36 16.40 11.56
C THR A 7 1.75 14.96 11.24
N SER A 8 1.82 14.61 9.97
CA SER A 8 2.31 13.31 9.49
C SER A 8 2.94 13.41 8.09
N THR A 9 3.69 12.40 7.67
CA THR A 9 4.08 12.25 6.27
C THR A 9 2.86 11.90 5.41
N ALA A 10 2.81 12.36 4.16
CA ALA A 10 1.75 11.98 3.24
C ALA A 10 1.94 10.54 2.71
N GLY A 11 3.15 10.22 2.27
CA GLY A 11 3.50 8.93 1.66
C GLY A 11 4.94 8.53 1.94
N SER A 12 5.61 7.90 0.96
CA SER A 12 6.94 7.32 1.09
C SER A 12 8.04 8.34 1.37
N LEU A 13 8.97 7.96 2.22
CA LEU A 13 10.26 8.63 2.38
C LEU A 13 11.30 8.04 1.42
N PRO A 14 12.32 8.81 1.01
CA PRO A 14 13.40 8.29 0.19
C PRO A 14 14.08 7.08 0.84
N LYS A 15 14.29 6.02 0.06
CA LYS A 15 15.04 4.86 0.55
C LYS A 15 16.53 5.19 0.66
N PRO A 16 17.22 4.67 1.69
CA PRO A 16 18.68 4.79 1.77
C PRO A 16 19.35 4.22 0.51
N SER A 17 20.36 4.92 0.00
CA SER A 17 21.09 4.55 -1.22
C SER A 17 21.84 3.21 -1.13
N TRP A 18 22.09 2.72 0.07
CA TRP A 18 22.65 1.39 0.29
C TRP A 18 21.61 0.27 0.21
N LEU A 19 20.31 0.56 0.39
CA LEU A 19 19.21 -0.41 0.36
C LEU A 19 18.65 -0.59 -1.06
N ALA A 20 18.40 0.52 -1.76
CA ALA A 20 17.77 0.51 -3.08
C ALA A 20 18.36 1.57 -3.99
N GLU A 21 18.12 1.45 -5.30
CA GLU A 21 18.50 2.48 -6.27
C GLU A 21 17.68 3.76 -6.01
N PRO A 22 18.34 4.91 -5.88
CA PRO A 22 17.64 6.17 -5.65
C PRO A 22 16.88 6.65 -6.89
N GLU A 23 15.90 7.52 -6.67
CA GLU A 23 15.18 8.27 -7.72
C GLU A 23 14.43 7.41 -8.76
N GLN A 24 14.09 6.17 -8.42
CA GLN A 24 13.28 5.29 -9.26
C GLN A 24 11.96 4.98 -8.59
N LEU A 25 10.87 5.04 -9.35
CA LEU A 25 9.54 4.70 -8.86
C LEU A 25 9.46 3.24 -8.36
N TRP A 26 10.12 2.34 -9.08
CA TRP A 26 10.32 0.94 -8.71
C TRP A 26 11.79 0.73 -8.36
N SER A 27 12.13 1.06 -7.14
CA SER A 27 13.53 1.04 -6.68
C SER A 27 14.08 -0.39 -6.54
N PRO A 28 14.95 -0.88 -7.45
CA PRO A 28 15.55 -2.19 -7.30
C PRO A 28 16.35 -2.30 -6.00
N TRP A 29 16.16 -3.41 -5.30
CA TRP A 29 16.94 -3.70 -4.10
C TRP A 29 18.40 -3.98 -4.45
N LYS A 30 19.33 -3.42 -3.66
CA LYS A 30 20.78 -3.66 -3.77
C LYS A 30 21.24 -4.83 -2.90
N LEU A 31 20.42 -5.26 -1.97
CA LEU A 31 20.66 -6.36 -1.05
C LEU A 31 19.77 -7.55 -1.41
N GLN A 32 20.12 -8.74 -0.90
CA GLN A 32 19.40 -9.99 -1.13
C GLN A 32 19.32 -10.83 0.15
N GLY A 33 18.33 -11.74 0.19
CA GLY A 33 18.18 -12.71 1.29
C GLY A 33 18.09 -12.04 2.66
N GLU A 34 18.82 -12.57 3.64
CA GLU A 34 18.84 -12.08 5.01
C GLU A 34 19.32 -10.62 5.11
N GLN A 35 20.34 -10.26 4.32
CA GLN A 35 20.84 -8.88 4.28
C GLN A 35 19.78 -7.89 3.82
N LEU A 36 18.90 -8.28 2.89
CA LEU A 36 17.77 -7.43 2.47
C LEU A 36 16.75 -7.29 3.59
N ALA A 37 16.42 -8.36 4.30
CA ALA A 37 15.50 -8.32 5.43
C ALA A 37 16.02 -7.38 6.53
N ASP A 38 17.28 -7.53 6.93
CA ASP A 38 17.94 -6.65 7.89
C ASP A 38 17.98 -5.21 7.39
N GLY A 39 18.34 -5.01 6.13
CA GLY A 39 18.38 -3.69 5.51
C GLY A 39 17.03 -2.97 5.54
N LYS A 40 15.94 -3.66 5.24
CA LYS A 40 14.58 -3.12 5.36
C LYS A 40 14.25 -2.71 6.79
N ASN A 41 14.60 -3.55 7.77
CA ASN A 41 14.38 -3.26 9.19
C ASN A 41 15.18 -2.03 9.66
N PHE A 42 16.43 -1.90 9.23
CA PHE A 42 17.24 -0.70 9.52
C PHE A 42 16.68 0.56 8.85
N ALA A 43 16.25 0.46 7.59
CA ALA A 43 15.68 1.60 6.87
C ALA A 43 14.35 2.08 7.49
N LEU A 44 13.49 1.15 7.91
CA LEU A 44 12.26 1.47 8.64
C LEU A 44 12.58 2.23 9.93
N ARG A 45 13.59 1.78 10.69
CA ARG A 45 14.01 2.44 11.92
C ARG A 45 14.57 3.83 11.67
N LEU A 46 15.39 4.00 10.62
CA LEU A 46 15.90 5.33 10.23
C LEU A 46 14.76 6.27 9.85
N ALA A 47 13.79 5.79 9.05
CA ALA A 47 12.63 6.59 8.68
C ALA A 47 11.78 7.00 9.89
N LEU A 48 11.67 6.14 10.89
CA LEU A 48 11.02 6.49 12.16
C LEU A 48 11.81 7.56 12.91
N ASP A 49 13.13 7.40 13.06
CA ASP A 49 13.99 8.34 13.76
C ASP A 49 13.93 9.73 13.10
N GLU A 50 13.95 9.83 11.78
CA GLU A 50 13.81 11.10 11.03
C GLU A 50 12.48 11.80 11.32
N GLN A 51 11.39 11.06 11.32
CA GLN A 51 10.05 11.58 11.62
C GLN A 51 9.97 12.08 13.08
N GLN A 52 10.55 11.34 14.01
CA GLN A 52 10.60 11.73 15.42
C GLN A 52 11.46 12.97 15.65
N GLN A 53 12.62 13.08 14.98
CA GLN A 53 13.46 14.27 15.03
C GLN A 53 12.77 15.51 14.42
N ALA A 54 11.94 15.30 13.40
CA ALA A 54 11.10 16.34 12.82
C ALA A 54 9.89 16.72 13.71
N ASN A 55 9.71 16.06 14.87
CA ASN A 55 8.59 16.24 15.79
C ASN A 55 7.21 16.01 15.13
N LEU A 56 7.10 15.02 14.25
CA LEU A 56 5.80 14.64 13.71
C LEU A 56 4.93 14.01 14.83
N ASP A 57 3.63 14.33 14.84
CA ASP A 57 2.68 13.80 15.82
C ASP A 57 2.33 12.33 15.51
N ILE A 58 2.25 11.98 14.22
CA ILE A 58 1.90 10.67 13.70
C ILE A 58 3.03 10.18 12.81
N VAL A 59 3.50 8.98 13.04
CA VAL A 59 4.61 8.38 12.31
C VAL A 59 4.16 7.22 11.43
N SER A 60 4.98 6.88 10.43
CA SER A 60 4.73 5.75 9.51
C SER A 60 6.01 4.94 9.31
N ASP A 61 5.91 3.81 8.60
CA ASP A 61 7.06 3.03 8.14
C ASP A 61 7.90 3.74 7.06
N GLY A 62 7.43 4.90 6.55
CA GLY A 62 8.02 5.61 5.42
C GLY A 62 8.07 4.77 4.14
N GLU A 63 7.30 3.67 4.07
CA GLU A 63 7.27 2.68 2.97
C GLU A 63 8.65 2.06 2.67
N GLN A 64 9.50 1.96 3.66
CA GLN A 64 10.89 1.51 3.47
C GLN A 64 11.00 0.03 3.12
N THR A 65 10.01 -0.79 3.48
CA THR A 65 9.99 -2.24 3.20
C THR A 65 9.40 -2.58 1.82
N ARG A 66 8.84 -1.59 1.11
CA ARG A 66 8.14 -1.73 -0.17
C ARG A 66 8.97 -1.17 -1.33
N GLN A 67 9.04 -1.90 -2.45
CA GLN A 67 9.62 -1.33 -3.69
C GLN A 67 8.68 -0.31 -4.31
N HIS A 68 7.40 -0.64 -4.35
CA HIS A 68 6.35 0.22 -4.88
C HIS A 68 5.07 0.03 -4.05
N PHE A 69 4.36 1.10 -3.75
CA PHE A 69 3.22 1.08 -2.80
C PHE A 69 2.05 0.18 -3.24
N VAL A 70 1.83 -0.01 -4.56
CA VAL A 70 0.78 -0.89 -5.09
C VAL A 70 1.30 -2.29 -5.35
N THR A 71 2.31 -2.40 -6.20
CA THR A 71 2.76 -3.69 -6.74
C THR A 71 3.38 -4.60 -5.70
N THR A 72 4.03 -4.05 -4.66
CA THR A 72 4.51 -4.86 -3.55
C THR A 72 3.38 -5.59 -2.83
N PHE A 73 2.19 -4.99 -2.73
CA PHE A 73 1.02 -5.68 -2.19
C PHE A 73 0.56 -6.80 -3.14
N ILE A 74 0.44 -6.49 -4.44
CA ILE A 74 -0.04 -7.44 -5.46
C ILE A 74 0.86 -8.67 -5.59
N GLU A 75 2.19 -8.52 -5.40
CA GLU A 75 3.16 -9.63 -5.45
C GLU A 75 2.88 -10.76 -4.44
N HIS A 76 2.11 -10.47 -3.39
CA HIS A 76 1.74 -11.43 -2.35
C HIS A 76 0.37 -12.07 -2.55
N LEU A 77 -0.31 -11.75 -3.65
CA LEU A 77 -1.63 -12.28 -3.98
C LEU A 77 -1.56 -13.47 -4.94
N GLU A 78 -2.51 -14.38 -4.81
CA GLU A 78 -2.77 -15.40 -5.81
C GLU A 78 -3.71 -14.87 -6.89
N GLY A 79 -3.75 -15.52 -8.06
CA GLY A 79 -4.58 -15.11 -9.19
C GLY A 79 -3.97 -14.04 -10.09
N VAL A 80 -2.76 -13.54 -9.77
CA VAL A 80 -2.00 -12.56 -10.56
C VAL A 80 -0.72 -13.19 -11.08
N ASP A 81 -0.49 -13.08 -12.39
CA ASP A 81 0.69 -13.59 -13.09
C ASP A 81 1.60 -12.41 -13.50
N PHE A 82 2.77 -12.34 -12.88
CA PHE A 82 3.77 -11.28 -13.11
C PHE A 82 4.60 -11.50 -14.37
N GLU A 83 4.67 -12.74 -14.87
CA GLU A 83 5.36 -13.06 -16.12
C GLU A 83 4.47 -12.75 -17.33
N LYS A 84 3.15 -12.92 -17.18
CA LYS A 84 2.17 -12.55 -18.21
C LYS A 84 1.83 -11.06 -18.10
N ARG A 85 2.53 -10.26 -18.90
CA ARG A 85 2.41 -8.80 -18.87
C ARG A 85 1.65 -8.28 -20.09
N GLU A 86 0.83 -7.27 -19.85
CA GLU A 86 0.07 -6.56 -20.89
C GLU A 86 0.31 -5.06 -20.76
N THR A 87 0.17 -4.34 -21.87
CA THR A 87 0.28 -2.88 -21.85
C THR A 87 -1.07 -2.26 -21.57
N VAL A 88 -1.15 -1.49 -20.50
CA VAL A 88 -2.34 -0.72 -20.13
C VAL A 88 -2.00 0.75 -19.94
N LYS A 89 -3.00 1.60 -20.07
CA LYS A 89 -2.84 3.03 -19.83
C LYS A 89 -3.14 3.37 -18.37
N ILE A 90 -2.11 3.71 -17.61
CA ILE A 90 -2.23 4.07 -16.19
C ILE A 90 -2.82 5.48 -16.07
N ARG A 91 -3.96 5.59 -15.38
CA ARG A 91 -4.67 6.87 -15.13
C ARG A 91 -4.81 7.75 -16.37
N ASN A 92 -5.00 7.13 -17.53
CA ASN A 92 -5.10 7.82 -18.82
C ASN A 92 -3.89 8.71 -19.19
N ARG A 93 -2.73 8.53 -18.55
CA ARG A 93 -1.55 9.41 -18.72
C ARG A 93 -0.43 8.78 -19.53
N TYR A 94 -0.05 7.53 -19.21
CA TYR A 94 1.06 6.84 -19.86
C TYR A 94 0.81 5.35 -19.97
N ASP A 95 1.41 4.72 -20.93
CA ASP A 95 1.35 3.27 -21.11
C ASP A 95 2.37 2.58 -20.22
N ALA A 96 1.97 1.51 -19.54
CA ALA A 96 2.82 0.70 -18.69
C ALA A 96 2.60 -0.79 -18.93
N SER A 97 3.66 -1.56 -18.85
CA SER A 97 3.61 -3.02 -18.85
C SER A 97 3.28 -3.50 -17.44
N VAL A 98 2.10 -4.09 -17.26
CA VAL A 98 1.56 -4.52 -15.95
C VAL A 98 1.31 -6.02 -15.91
N PRO A 99 1.29 -6.65 -14.71
CA PRO A 99 0.93 -8.05 -14.57
C PRO A 99 -0.56 -8.30 -14.88
N SER A 100 -0.89 -9.56 -15.18
CA SER A 100 -2.24 -9.97 -15.58
C SER A 100 -2.94 -10.73 -14.47
N VAL A 101 -4.21 -10.39 -14.23
CA VAL A 101 -5.12 -11.20 -13.45
C VAL A 101 -5.56 -12.40 -14.31
N VAL A 102 -5.21 -13.61 -13.90
CA VAL A 102 -5.42 -14.84 -14.65
C VAL A 102 -6.39 -15.82 -13.97
N GLY A 103 -6.78 -15.53 -12.74
CA GLY A 103 -7.69 -16.32 -11.92
C GLY A 103 -8.36 -15.49 -10.84
N GLU A 104 -9.09 -16.13 -9.93
CA GLU A 104 -9.63 -15.47 -8.75
C GLU A 104 -8.51 -14.90 -7.90
N VAL A 105 -8.60 -13.60 -7.55
CA VAL A 105 -7.61 -12.96 -6.69
C VAL A 105 -7.89 -13.33 -5.23
N SER A 106 -6.83 -13.72 -4.52
CA SER A 106 -6.92 -14.03 -3.09
C SER A 106 -5.66 -13.63 -2.35
N ARG A 107 -5.79 -13.38 -1.05
CA ARG A 107 -4.70 -13.06 -0.14
C ARG A 107 -4.47 -14.24 0.81
N PRO A 108 -3.50 -15.12 0.53
CA PRO A 108 -3.27 -16.32 1.34
C PRO A 108 -2.74 -16.01 2.76
N ARG A 109 -2.14 -14.84 2.94
CA ARG A 109 -1.60 -14.37 4.23
C ARG A 109 -1.55 -12.84 4.24
N SER A 110 -1.40 -12.25 5.46
CA SER A 110 -1.13 -10.83 5.59
C SER A 110 0.15 -10.41 4.86
N VAL A 111 0.15 -9.19 4.34
CA VAL A 111 1.28 -8.64 3.56
C VAL A 111 2.19 -7.79 4.45
N PHE A 112 1.62 -6.88 5.24
CA PHE A 112 2.37 -5.85 5.97
C PHE A 112 2.26 -5.97 7.50
N VAL A 113 1.52 -6.94 8.02
CA VAL A 113 1.27 -7.05 9.46
C VAL A 113 2.54 -7.22 10.28
N GLU A 114 3.52 -7.99 9.80
CA GLU A 114 4.78 -8.17 10.52
C GLU A 114 5.62 -6.88 10.51
N ASP A 115 5.62 -6.13 9.42
CA ASP A 115 6.27 -4.81 9.34
C ASP A 115 5.60 -3.81 10.29
N ALA A 116 4.27 -3.82 10.38
CA ALA A 116 3.51 -2.98 11.31
C ALA A 116 3.81 -3.31 12.77
N LYS A 117 3.88 -4.60 13.12
CA LYS A 117 4.28 -5.04 14.47
C LYS A 117 5.72 -4.60 14.80
N LEU A 118 6.62 -4.70 13.82
CA LEU A 118 7.99 -4.25 13.99
C LEU A 118 8.03 -2.74 14.25
N LEU A 119 7.34 -1.94 13.44
CA LEU A 119 7.24 -0.49 13.64
C LEU A 119 6.65 -0.16 15.03
N ARG A 120 5.56 -0.84 15.43
CA ARG A 120 4.93 -0.69 16.75
C ARG A 120 5.90 -1.00 17.89
N SER A 121 6.82 -1.95 17.72
CA SER A 121 7.82 -2.29 18.74
C SER A 121 8.82 -1.17 19.02
N PHE A 122 9.03 -0.25 18.07
CA PHE A 122 9.99 0.83 18.18
C PHE A 122 9.39 2.14 18.73
N THR A 123 8.06 2.30 18.72
CA THR A 123 7.43 3.57 19.12
C THR A 123 6.11 3.37 19.83
N LYS A 124 5.76 4.35 20.69
CA LYS A 124 4.43 4.49 21.31
C LYS A 124 3.62 5.62 20.67
N GLN A 125 4.19 6.36 19.73
CA GLN A 125 3.46 7.37 18.99
C GLN A 125 2.35 6.74 18.14
N PRO A 126 1.32 7.51 17.75
CA PRO A 126 0.34 7.04 16.78
C PRO A 126 1.02 6.64 15.48
N ILE A 127 0.65 5.47 14.97
CA ILE A 127 1.16 4.92 13.70
C ILE A 127 0.09 5.04 12.63
N LYS A 128 0.47 5.60 11.49
CA LYS A 128 -0.31 5.58 10.26
C LYS A 128 0.27 4.56 9.28
N TRP A 129 -0.60 3.76 8.67
CA TRP A 129 -0.23 2.81 7.62
C TRP A 129 -0.99 3.12 6.34
N ALA A 130 -0.27 3.33 5.23
CA ALA A 130 -0.87 3.60 3.92
C ALA A 130 -1.06 2.30 3.13
N LEU A 131 -2.25 2.13 2.57
CA LEU A 131 -2.63 1.08 1.63
C LEU A 131 -3.11 1.72 0.31
N PRO A 132 -2.89 1.10 -0.84
CA PRO A 132 -3.52 1.55 -2.07
C PRO A 132 -5.02 1.27 -2.02
N GLY A 133 -5.83 2.17 -2.58
CA GLY A 133 -7.26 1.94 -2.71
C GLY A 133 -7.63 0.95 -3.82
N PRO A 134 -8.86 0.39 -3.81
CA PRO A 134 -9.30 -0.63 -4.76
C PRO A 134 -9.19 -0.21 -6.23
N MET A 135 -9.58 1.01 -6.57
CA MET A 135 -9.50 1.50 -7.95
C MET A 135 -8.05 1.72 -8.41
N THR A 136 -7.17 2.15 -7.52
CA THR A 136 -5.74 2.28 -7.81
C THR A 136 -5.09 0.91 -8.04
N MET A 137 -5.51 -0.10 -7.28
CA MET A 137 -5.04 -1.48 -7.49
C MET A 137 -5.37 -1.97 -8.89
N ILE A 138 -6.64 -1.89 -9.30
CA ILE A 138 -7.07 -2.40 -10.61
C ILE A 138 -6.51 -1.61 -11.79
N ASP A 139 -6.19 -0.35 -11.60
CA ASP A 139 -5.60 0.51 -12.64
C ASP A 139 -4.16 0.11 -12.99
N THR A 140 -3.50 -0.66 -12.13
CA THR A 140 -2.14 -1.16 -12.30
C THR A 140 -2.07 -2.62 -12.75
N LEU A 141 -3.19 -3.19 -13.21
CA LEU A 141 -3.33 -4.58 -13.62
C LEU A 141 -4.05 -4.70 -14.97
N TYR A 142 -3.77 -5.77 -15.70
CA TYR A 142 -4.61 -6.20 -16.81
C TYR A 142 -5.61 -7.25 -16.31
N ASP A 143 -6.91 -6.97 -16.46
CA ASP A 143 -7.96 -7.93 -16.08
C ASP A 143 -8.18 -8.97 -17.19
N GLY A 144 -7.47 -10.09 -17.09
CA GLY A 144 -7.64 -11.24 -17.99
C GLY A 144 -8.76 -12.21 -17.57
N HIS A 145 -9.24 -12.13 -16.34
CA HIS A 145 -10.16 -13.10 -15.74
C HIS A 145 -11.59 -12.56 -15.56
N TYR A 146 -11.79 -11.52 -14.76
CA TYR A 146 -13.12 -10.99 -14.42
C TYR A 146 -13.81 -10.27 -15.57
N LYS A 147 -13.03 -9.65 -16.46
CA LYS A 147 -13.50 -8.84 -17.60
C LYS A 147 -14.43 -7.69 -17.16
N SER A 148 -14.22 -7.17 -15.97
CA SER A 148 -15.00 -6.10 -15.36
C SER A 148 -14.19 -5.40 -14.28
N ARG A 149 -13.87 -4.15 -14.53
CA ARG A 149 -13.14 -3.31 -13.55
C ARG A 149 -13.88 -3.25 -12.21
N GLU A 150 -15.20 -3.09 -12.24
CA GLU A 150 -16.03 -3.06 -11.04
C GLU A 150 -15.91 -4.37 -10.24
N LYS A 151 -16.11 -5.54 -10.88
CA LYS A 151 -16.00 -6.83 -10.18
C LYS A 151 -14.62 -7.02 -9.55
N LEU A 152 -13.56 -6.71 -10.31
CA LEU A 152 -12.21 -6.81 -9.80
C LEU A 152 -11.96 -5.84 -8.64
N ALA A 153 -12.48 -4.60 -8.70
CA ALA A 153 -12.38 -3.64 -7.60
C ALA A 153 -13.07 -4.13 -6.32
N TRP A 154 -14.23 -4.78 -6.42
CA TRP A 154 -14.92 -5.39 -5.28
C TRP A 154 -14.11 -6.52 -4.64
N GLU A 155 -13.38 -7.33 -5.42
CA GLU A 155 -12.49 -8.36 -4.86
C GLU A 155 -11.30 -7.72 -4.12
N PHE A 156 -10.67 -6.70 -4.72
CA PHE A 156 -9.61 -5.95 -4.04
C PHE A 156 -10.12 -5.24 -2.79
N ALA A 157 -11.34 -4.70 -2.79
CA ALA A 157 -11.92 -4.09 -1.60
C ALA A 157 -12.03 -5.07 -0.42
N LYS A 158 -12.41 -6.33 -0.68
CA LYS A 158 -12.47 -7.39 0.34
C LYS A 158 -11.07 -7.74 0.87
N ILE A 159 -10.09 -7.90 -0.03
CA ILE A 159 -8.70 -8.23 0.30
C ILE A 159 -8.07 -7.11 1.13
N LEU A 160 -8.24 -5.87 0.72
CA LEU A 160 -7.71 -4.70 1.42
C LEU A 160 -8.38 -4.50 2.78
N ASN A 161 -9.68 -4.78 2.91
CA ASN A 161 -10.37 -4.77 4.20
C ASN A 161 -9.77 -5.79 5.18
N GLN A 162 -9.50 -7.02 4.72
CA GLN A 162 -8.86 -8.05 5.55
C GLN A 162 -7.48 -7.56 6.03
N GLU A 163 -6.66 -7.00 5.14
CA GLU A 163 -5.35 -6.46 5.51
C GLU A 163 -5.48 -5.31 6.52
N ALA A 164 -6.39 -4.37 6.27
CA ALA A 164 -6.62 -3.21 7.13
C ALA A 164 -7.05 -3.62 8.56
N LEU A 165 -7.97 -4.57 8.69
CA LEU A 165 -8.39 -5.11 9.99
C LEU A 165 -7.25 -5.80 10.75
N GLU A 166 -6.39 -6.54 10.05
CA GLU A 166 -5.24 -7.20 10.64
C GLU A 166 -4.15 -6.18 11.04
N LEU A 167 -3.96 -5.11 10.28
CA LEU A 167 -3.07 -3.98 10.62
C LEU A 167 -3.57 -3.23 11.86
N GLU A 168 -4.87 -2.94 11.96
CA GLU A 168 -5.48 -2.38 13.16
C GLU A 168 -5.22 -3.28 14.37
N ALA A 169 -5.47 -4.59 14.23
CA ALA A 169 -5.20 -5.57 15.29
C ALA A 169 -3.71 -5.66 15.68
N ALA A 170 -2.80 -5.34 14.76
CA ALA A 170 -1.35 -5.26 15.00
C ALA A 170 -0.92 -3.95 15.70
N GLY A 171 -1.85 -3.03 15.95
CA GLY A 171 -1.61 -1.79 16.68
C GLY A 171 -1.38 -0.56 15.80
N VAL A 172 -1.83 -0.58 14.56
CA VAL A 172 -1.91 0.60 13.70
C VAL A 172 -3.08 1.47 14.16
N ASP A 173 -2.84 2.77 14.37
CA ASP A 173 -3.82 3.70 14.90
C ASP A 173 -4.62 4.41 13.79
N ILE A 174 -4.04 4.51 12.59
CA ILE A 174 -4.64 5.20 11.44
C ILE A 174 -4.38 4.39 10.17
N ILE A 175 -5.45 4.02 9.47
CA ILE A 175 -5.35 3.42 8.12
C ILE A 175 -5.62 4.50 7.08
N GLN A 176 -4.64 4.74 6.21
CA GLN A 176 -4.77 5.64 5.07
C GLN A 176 -4.97 4.83 3.80
N PHE A 177 -6.00 5.19 3.00
CA PHE A 177 -6.15 4.64 1.65
C PHE A 177 -5.77 5.67 0.60
N ASP A 178 -4.72 5.37 -0.16
CA ASP A 178 -4.28 6.20 -1.28
C ASP A 178 -5.04 5.82 -2.55
N GLU A 179 -5.96 6.70 -2.99
CA GLU A 179 -6.83 6.43 -4.13
C GLU A 179 -6.68 7.48 -5.26
N PRO A 180 -5.46 7.60 -5.85
CA PRO A 180 -5.23 8.57 -6.93
C PRO A 180 -6.05 8.30 -8.20
N ALA A 181 -6.58 7.09 -8.39
CA ALA A 181 -7.47 6.75 -9.48
C ALA A 181 -8.78 7.57 -9.45
N PHE A 182 -9.24 8.00 -8.27
CA PHE A 182 -10.42 8.83 -8.08
C PHE A 182 -10.33 10.18 -8.83
N ASN A 183 -9.12 10.68 -9.02
CA ASN A 183 -8.90 11.95 -9.74
C ASN A 183 -9.01 11.82 -11.27
N VAL A 184 -9.30 10.63 -11.80
CA VAL A 184 -9.28 10.36 -13.24
C VAL A 184 -10.58 9.73 -13.73
N PHE A 185 -11.15 8.80 -12.95
CA PHE A 185 -12.28 7.97 -13.38
C PHE A 185 -13.58 8.39 -12.69
N PHE A 186 -13.98 9.68 -12.84
CA PHE A 186 -15.09 10.27 -12.10
C PHE A 186 -16.42 9.52 -12.22
N ASP A 187 -16.74 8.99 -13.40
CA ASP A 187 -17.99 8.23 -13.60
C ASP A 187 -17.94 6.91 -12.80
N GLU A 188 -16.86 6.15 -12.91
CA GLU A 188 -16.66 4.91 -12.15
C GLU A 188 -16.63 5.18 -10.63
N VAL A 189 -16.05 6.30 -10.20
CA VAL A 189 -16.03 6.71 -8.78
C VAL A 189 -17.43 6.89 -8.25
N ASN A 190 -18.29 7.60 -8.99
CA ASN A 190 -19.68 7.85 -8.60
C ASN A 190 -20.53 6.57 -8.65
N ASP A 191 -20.31 5.71 -9.63
CA ASP A 191 -21.11 4.51 -9.83
C ASP A 191 -20.82 3.42 -8.79
N TRP A 192 -19.52 3.15 -8.52
CA TRP A 192 -19.11 2.04 -7.65
C TRP A 192 -17.81 2.31 -6.86
N GLY A 193 -16.97 3.26 -7.26
CA GLY A 193 -15.65 3.47 -6.66
C GLY A 193 -15.71 3.84 -5.18
N VAL A 194 -16.60 4.76 -4.80
CA VAL A 194 -16.82 5.13 -3.38
C VAL A 194 -17.27 3.91 -2.58
N ALA A 195 -18.22 3.14 -3.10
CA ALA A 195 -18.74 1.96 -2.41
C ALA A 195 -17.67 0.87 -2.21
N THR A 196 -16.74 0.70 -3.16
CA THR A 196 -15.62 -0.24 -2.99
C THR A 196 -14.62 0.25 -1.92
N LEU A 197 -14.39 1.56 -1.82
CA LEU A 197 -13.58 2.12 -0.74
C LEU A 197 -14.26 1.98 0.62
N GLU A 198 -15.58 2.25 0.70
CA GLU A 198 -16.37 2.00 1.92
C GLU A 198 -16.29 0.53 2.36
N ARG A 199 -16.33 -0.41 1.39
CA ARG A 199 -16.14 -1.84 1.69
C ARG A 199 -14.76 -2.14 2.25
N ALA A 200 -13.71 -1.47 1.75
CA ALA A 200 -12.35 -1.63 2.27
C ALA A 200 -12.20 -1.10 3.70
N LEU A 201 -13.01 -0.13 4.09
CA LEU A 201 -13.04 0.48 5.43
C LEU A 201 -13.96 -0.27 6.43
N GLU A 202 -14.76 -1.23 5.96
CA GLU A 202 -15.79 -1.86 6.78
C GLU A 202 -15.23 -2.52 8.03
N GLY A 203 -15.83 -2.21 9.20
CA GLY A 203 -15.48 -2.82 10.48
C GLY A 203 -14.25 -2.25 11.17
N LEU A 204 -13.49 -1.35 10.54
CA LEU A 204 -12.40 -0.63 11.19
C LEU A 204 -12.94 0.26 12.34
N LYS A 205 -12.19 0.33 13.41
CA LYS A 205 -12.47 1.16 14.60
C LYS A 205 -11.41 2.24 14.79
N CYS A 206 -10.24 2.05 14.16
CA CYS A 206 -9.17 3.05 14.16
C CYS A 206 -9.56 4.27 13.30
N GLU A 207 -8.77 5.33 13.39
CA GLU A 207 -8.93 6.48 12.50
C GLU A 207 -8.63 6.09 11.04
N THR A 208 -9.27 6.78 10.09
CA THR A 208 -9.04 6.58 8.65
C THR A 208 -8.74 7.90 7.94
N ALA A 209 -7.92 7.86 6.90
CA ALA A 209 -7.50 9.02 6.12
C ALA A 209 -7.48 8.71 4.61
#